data_1454aab07f780504929cd2dafd998410
#
_entry.id   1454aab07f780504929cd2dafd998410
#
_cell.length_a   1.000
_cell.length_b   1.000
_cell.length_c   1.000
_cell.angle_alpha   90.00
_cell.angle_beta   90.00
_cell.angle_gamma   90.00
#
_symmetry.space_group_name_H-M   'P 1'
#
loop_
_entity.id
_entity.type
_entity.pdbx_description
1 polymer ?
#
loop_
_entity_poly.entity_id
_entity_poly.type
_entity_poly.pdbx_seq_one_letter_code
_entity_poly.pdbx_strand_id
1 'polypeptide(L)'
;MFNRKKGLGKKGLIVLAAATAIAVTGAGCSSSGGSGSKKENWISIEDRYTPDPNTPAWKLDKKEEPTELTWYVNADWWNTDFGNDVVTKKIKEDLNINIKFITGDDTKLNTFFAGGDMPDLITTFDSNSPVVQKAATWALPLNDLAEKYDPYFNKVAAQDTMNWFKLKDGKTYGYPDYSNTQADYDSGNIPAKTAFIIRKDVYEALGKPAMGTPEQFQSALKEIKERFPVLIPFGFNAIGEGTGSLGDTLQDFIGVPLEDENGGFYNRNLDEDYLTWVKTLNAAYRDGSISDDSFADDGTAFEEKVKAGKYATMLLDGTPQQGGNLQMFKTANPGKEYIAIDGPQSTVGNKPTLNQSGITGWMISFVTKSAKDPAKAIQIFTYLLSEEGQMLMNYGIEGETYQKNADGTVSLVPAVKELQLTNADKFKKEYRLGEFIFFGHDRHKALSADAFPEAIKQMQEWGKGKLKPHFVLENINPDQGTPEARALSAINTKWNTTLVSMIRAKDDAAFESVLNEYKSFLDANSWDQITEIRTEKMKANREKLGLK
;
A
#
# COMPACT_ATOMS: atom_id res chain seq x y z
N MET A 1 36.26 -27.92 -19.44
CA MET A 1 36.50 -28.69 -20.67
C MET A 1 35.40 -28.40 -21.66
N PHE A 2 35.82 -27.95 -22.88
CA PHE A 2 35.07 -27.78 -24.15
C PHE A 2 33.91 -26.73 -24.17
N ASN A 3 34.07 -25.56 -24.57
CA ASN A 3 34.39 -24.86 -25.82
C ASN A 3 33.64 -25.37 -27.07
N ARG A 4 32.74 -24.56 -27.64
CA ARG A 4 32.80 -24.18 -29.08
C ARG A 4 31.82 -23.07 -29.47
N LYS A 5 32.42 -22.06 -30.06
CA LYS A 5 31.85 -20.97 -30.87
C LYS A 5 31.35 -21.46 -32.23
N LYS A 6 30.49 -20.66 -32.85
CA LYS A 6 30.37 -20.20 -34.26
C LYS A 6 28.89 -20.10 -34.63
N GLY A 7 28.41 -19.21 -35.42
CA GLY A 7 28.93 -18.09 -36.21
C GLY A 7 27.82 -17.44 -37.03
N LEU A 8 28.12 -16.25 -37.51
CA LEU A 8 27.30 -15.33 -38.29
C LEU A 8 26.60 -15.94 -39.50
N GLY A 9 25.42 -15.37 -39.86
CA GLY A 9 24.82 -15.50 -41.17
C GLY A 9 23.87 -14.32 -41.49
N LYS A 10 24.39 -13.24 -42.06
CA LYS A 10 23.59 -12.17 -42.70
C LYS A 10 23.00 -12.71 -44.00
N LYS A 11 21.69 -12.56 -44.22
CA LYS A 11 21.10 -12.47 -45.56
C LYS A 11 19.98 -11.43 -45.55
N GLY A 12 20.19 -10.37 -46.23
CA GLY A 12 19.18 -9.36 -46.56
C GLY A 12 18.21 -9.91 -47.61
N LEU A 13 16.97 -9.48 -47.48
CA LEU A 13 15.97 -9.63 -48.55
C LEU A 13 15.34 -8.27 -48.83
N ILE A 14 15.55 -7.84 -50.05
CA ILE A 14 14.92 -6.70 -50.70
C ILE A 14 13.49 -7.08 -51.02
N VAL A 15 12.49 -6.29 -50.59
CA VAL A 15 11.12 -6.41 -51.08
C VAL A 15 10.76 -5.17 -51.89
N LEU A 16 10.44 -5.43 -53.13
CA LEU A 16 9.97 -4.52 -54.18
C LEU A 16 8.57 -3.97 -53.81
N ALA A 17 8.41 -2.67 -53.89
CA ALA A 17 7.12 -2.00 -53.87
C ALA A 17 6.43 -2.15 -55.23
N ALA A 18 5.22 -2.68 -55.24
CA ALA A 18 4.29 -2.59 -56.38
C ALA A 18 3.12 -1.70 -55.98
N ALA A 19 3.06 -0.52 -56.56
CA ALA A 19 1.94 0.39 -56.48
C ALA A 19 0.87 -0.05 -57.50
N THR A 20 -0.34 -0.33 -57.00
CA THR A 20 -1.52 -0.46 -57.86
C THR A 20 -2.52 0.63 -57.44
N ALA A 21 -2.67 1.62 -58.31
CA ALA A 21 -3.70 2.64 -58.21
C ALA A 21 -5.03 2.09 -58.74
N ILE A 22 -6.07 2.08 -57.91
CA ILE A 22 -7.46 1.90 -58.37
C ILE A 22 -8.21 3.18 -58.01
N ALA A 23 -8.58 3.89 -59.07
CA ALA A 23 -9.50 5.01 -58.99
C ALA A 23 -10.92 4.47 -58.86
N VAL A 24 -11.64 4.87 -57.80
CA VAL A 24 -13.10 4.75 -57.72
C VAL A 24 -13.71 6.11 -57.46
N THR A 25 -14.57 6.46 -58.33
CA THR A 25 -15.40 7.64 -58.44
C THR A 25 -16.35 7.82 -57.26
N GLY A 26 -16.54 9.03 -56.87
CA GLY A 26 -17.28 9.46 -55.71
C GLY A 26 -18.80 9.20 -55.73
N ALA A 27 -19.30 8.98 -54.53
CA ALA A 27 -20.64 9.37 -54.15
C ALA A 27 -20.54 9.87 -52.71
N GLY A 28 -20.81 11.14 -52.51
CA GLY A 28 -20.78 11.76 -51.18
C GLY A 28 -21.90 11.25 -50.31
N CYS A 29 -21.51 10.86 -49.09
CA CYS A 29 -22.38 10.88 -47.94
C CYS A 29 -21.57 11.49 -46.79
N SER A 30 -21.96 12.66 -46.38
CA SER A 30 -21.48 13.30 -45.17
C SER A 30 -21.87 12.45 -43.95
N SER A 31 -20.93 11.73 -43.36
CA SER A 31 -21.07 11.23 -42.01
C SER A 31 -20.13 12.01 -41.10
N SER A 32 -20.72 12.89 -40.33
CA SER A 32 -20.10 13.50 -39.15
C SER A 32 -19.48 12.38 -38.29
N GLY A 33 -18.16 12.39 -38.18
CA GLY A 33 -17.40 11.52 -37.27
C GLY A 33 -17.72 11.91 -35.83
N GLY A 34 -18.80 11.39 -35.30
CA GLY A 34 -19.06 11.36 -33.87
C GLY A 34 -18.15 10.31 -33.23
N SER A 35 -17.24 10.74 -32.38
CA SER A 35 -16.61 9.90 -31.36
C SER A 35 -17.76 9.30 -30.55
N GLY A 36 -18.14 8.07 -30.86
CA GLY A 36 -19.23 7.37 -30.19
C GLY A 36 -18.81 7.02 -28.76
N SER A 37 -19.18 7.86 -27.79
CA SER A 37 -19.26 7.42 -26.41
C SER A 37 -20.20 6.23 -26.38
N LYS A 38 -19.68 5.04 -25.99
CA LYS A 38 -20.55 3.87 -25.78
C LYS A 38 -21.67 4.30 -24.81
N LYS A 39 -22.91 3.99 -25.20
CA LYS A 39 -24.08 4.26 -24.39
C LYS A 39 -23.96 3.44 -23.11
N GLU A 40 -24.12 4.10 -21.96
CA GLU A 40 -24.15 3.45 -20.64
C GLU A 40 -25.22 2.38 -20.61
N ASN A 41 -24.88 1.18 -20.13
CA ASN A 41 -25.77 0.03 -20.11
C ASN A 41 -26.62 0.03 -18.82
N TRP A 42 -27.55 0.97 -18.69
CA TRP A 42 -28.51 1.00 -17.60
C TRP A 42 -29.64 0.01 -17.85
N ILE A 43 -29.78 -1.01 -16.99
CA ILE A 43 -30.81 -2.04 -17.10
C ILE A 43 -32.04 -1.74 -16.23
N SER A 44 -33.21 -2.32 -16.55
CA SER A 44 -34.38 -2.36 -15.65
C SER A 44 -34.20 -3.48 -14.63
N ILE A 45 -34.68 -3.24 -13.40
CA ILE A 45 -34.71 -4.23 -12.30
C ILE A 45 -36.13 -4.42 -11.73
N GLU A 46 -37.15 -3.89 -12.40
CA GLU A 46 -38.54 -3.91 -11.92
C GLU A 46 -39.04 -5.30 -11.59
N ASP A 47 -38.64 -6.29 -12.37
CA ASP A 47 -39.01 -7.69 -12.19
C ASP A 47 -38.12 -8.45 -11.16
N ARG A 48 -37.09 -7.79 -10.64
CA ARG A 48 -36.11 -8.39 -9.72
C ARG A 48 -36.35 -7.98 -8.28
N TYR A 49 -36.33 -6.68 -8.01
CA TYR A 49 -36.50 -6.11 -6.67
C TYR A 49 -36.78 -4.60 -6.73
N THR A 50 -37.26 -4.06 -5.61
CA THR A 50 -37.33 -2.63 -5.38
C THR A 50 -36.19 -2.22 -4.47
N PRO A 51 -35.32 -1.26 -4.86
CA PRO A 51 -34.23 -0.77 -4.03
C PRO A 51 -34.72 -0.24 -2.69
N ASP A 52 -34.04 -0.62 -1.59
CA ASP A 52 -34.34 -0.18 -0.23
C ASP A 52 -33.05 0.31 0.46
N PRO A 53 -32.99 1.55 0.97
CA PRO A 53 -31.80 2.04 1.67
C PRO A 53 -31.50 1.31 3.00
N ASN A 54 -32.42 0.49 3.51
CA ASN A 54 -32.27 -0.23 4.78
C ASN A 54 -31.94 -1.71 4.59
N THR A 55 -32.13 -2.23 3.41
CA THR A 55 -31.90 -3.65 3.09
C THR A 55 -31.00 -3.74 1.85
N PRO A 56 -29.85 -4.42 1.95
CA PRO A 56 -28.96 -4.54 0.79
C PRO A 56 -29.61 -5.29 -0.36
N ALA A 57 -29.38 -4.83 -1.57
CA ALA A 57 -30.08 -5.32 -2.76
C ALA A 57 -29.86 -6.81 -3.03
N TRP A 58 -28.70 -7.40 -2.65
CA TRP A 58 -28.48 -8.84 -2.82
C TRP A 58 -29.44 -9.71 -2.01
N LYS A 59 -30.00 -9.20 -0.88
CA LYS A 59 -31.01 -9.91 -0.08
C LYS A 59 -32.43 -9.78 -0.66
N LEU A 60 -32.63 -8.84 -1.58
CA LEU A 60 -33.91 -8.56 -2.23
C LEU A 60 -33.99 -9.13 -3.64
N ASP A 61 -32.87 -9.33 -4.29
CA ASP A 61 -32.78 -9.70 -5.70
C ASP A 61 -33.27 -11.15 -5.95
N LYS A 62 -34.37 -11.28 -6.69
CA LYS A 62 -35.05 -12.54 -7.00
C LYS A 62 -34.58 -13.17 -8.32
N LYS A 63 -33.48 -12.72 -8.89
CA LYS A 63 -32.93 -13.29 -10.10
C LYS A 63 -32.56 -14.76 -9.87
N GLU A 64 -33.24 -15.68 -10.52
CA GLU A 64 -33.03 -17.13 -10.34
C GLU A 64 -31.76 -17.63 -11.02
N GLU A 65 -31.49 -17.17 -12.25
CA GLU A 65 -30.29 -17.57 -12.99
C GLU A 65 -29.05 -16.84 -12.50
N PRO A 66 -27.92 -17.53 -12.27
CA PRO A 66 -26.67 -16.92 -11.90
C PRO A 66 -26.22 -15.85 -12.90
N THR A 67 -25.70 -14.74 -12.40
CA THR A 67 -25.15 -13.71 -13.27
C THR A 67 -23.68 -13.98 -13.57
N GLU A 68 -23.34 -14.14 -14.86
CA GLU A 68 -21.97 -14.29 -15.33
C GLU A 68 -21.30 -12.92 -15.48
N LEU A 69 -20.23 -12.68 -14.75
CA LEU A 69 -19.45 -11.45 -14.79
C LEU A 69 -17.98 -11.72 -15.10
N THR A 70 -17.36 -10.76 -15.75
CA THR A 70 -15.91 -10.75 -15.99
C THR A 70 -15.26 -9.67 -15.12
N TRP A 71 -14.19 -10.02 -14.43
CA TRP A 71 -13.44 -9.09 -13.57
C TRP A 71 -11.97 -9.12 -13.91
N TYR A 72 -11.46 -8.02 -14.44
CA TYR A 72 -10.04 -7.85 -14.70
C TYR A 72 -9.33 -7.31 -13.46
N VAL A 73 -8.25 -7.98 -13.05
CA VAL A 73 -7.33 -7.53 -12.00
C VAL A 73 -5.96 -7.30 -12.63
N ASN A 74 -5.44 -6.08 -12.53
CA ASN A 74 -4.16 -5.67 -13.11
C ASN A 74 -2.96 -6.19 -12.30
N ALA A 75 -2.91 -7.53 -12.09
CA ALA A 75 -1.87 -8.22 -11.34
C ALA A 75 -1.74 -9.67 -11.83
N ASP A 76 -0.60 -10.03 -12.39
CA ASP A 76 -0.33 -11.37 -12.93
C ASP A 76 -0.36 -12.47 -11.86
N TRP A 77 -0.03 -12.11 -10.63
CA TRP A 77 0.02 -13.02 -9.47
C TRP A 77 -1.35 -13.29 -8.83
N TRP A 78 -2.41 -12.59 -9.24
CA TRP A 78 -3.74 -12.75 -8.65
C TRP A 78 -4.31 -14.13 -8.92
N ASN A 79 -4.83 -14.79 -7.87
CA ASN A 79 -5.49 -16.09 -8.00
C ASN A 79 -6.87 -15.94 -8.68
N THR A 80 -7.03 -16.54 -9.84
CA THR A 80 -8.25 -16.46 -10.67
C THR A 80 -9.32 -17.48 -10.33
N ASP A 81 -9.06 -18.45 -9.44
CA ASP A 81 -10.06 -19.43 -9.01
C ASP A 81 -11.23 -18.74 -8.31
N PHE A 82 -12.44 -19.20 -8.58
CA PHE A 82 -13.65 -18.67 -7.97
C PHE A 82 -14.69 -19.77 -7.76
N GLY A 83 -15.29 -19.81 -6.55
CA GLY A 83 -16.34 -20.75 -6.20
C GLY A 83 -15.85 -22.13 -5.74
N ASN A 84 -14.54 -22.32 -5.50
CA ASN A 84 -13.96 -23.60 -5.10
C ASN A 84 -13.39 -23.61 -3.67
N ASP A 85 -13.25 -22.46 -3.05
CA ASP A 85 -12.83 -22.27 -1.66
C ASP A 85 -13.99 -21.74 -0.80
N VAL A 86 -13.82 -21.73 0.52
CA VAL A 86 -14.87 -21.33 1.46
C VAL A 86 -15.38 -19.91 1.19
N VAL A 87 -14.46 -18.95 0.97
CA VAL A 87 -14.81 -17.53 0.77
C VAL A 87 -15.57 -17.34 -0.54
N THR A 88 -14.96 -17.75 -1.66
CA THR A 88 -15.54 -17.46 -2.98
C THR A 88 -16.77 -18.31 -3.28
N LYS A 89 -16.88 -19.50 -2.68
CA LYS A 89 -18.09 -20.32 -2.75
C LYS A 89 -19.26 -19.60 -2.06
N LYS A 90 -19.05 -19.06 -0.86
CA LYS A 90 -20.09 -18.33 -0.13
C LYS A 90 -20.51 -17.05 -0.87
N ILE A 91 -19.54 -16.28 -1.42
CA ILE A 91 -19.85 -15.11 -2.25
C ILE A 91 -20.69 -15.49 -3.47
N LYS A 92 -20.33 -16.58 -4.15
CA LYS A 92 -21.07 -17.11 -5.30
C LYS A 92 -22.51 -17.45 -4.94
N GLU A 93 -22.71 -18.12 -3.81
CA GLU A 93 -24.03 -18.53 -3.31
C GLU A 93 -24.87 -17.32 -2.89
N ASP A 94 -24.33 -16.42 -2.05
CA ASP A 94 -25.07 -15.29 -1.49
C ASP A 94 -25.50 -14.27 -2.55
N LEU A 95 -24.66 -14.05 -3.56
CA LEU A 95 -24.92 -13.08 -4.62
C LEU A 95 -25.56 -13.70 -5.86
N ASN A 96 -25.65 -15.02 -5.94
CA ASN A 96 -26.05 -15.75 -7.14
C ASN A 96 -25.27 -15.28 -8.39
N ILE A 97 -23.94 -15.35 -8.32
CA ILE A 97 -23.02 -14.90 -9.37
C ILE A 97 -22.00 -15.97 -9.73
N ASN A 98 -21.43 -15.82 -10.91
CA ASN A 98 -20.23 -16.51 -11.34
C ASN A 98 -19.24 -15.49 -11.89
N ILE A 99 -18.03 -15.41 -11.33
CA ILE A 99 -17.01 -14.45 -11.76
C ILE A 99 -15.92 -15.18 -12.52
N LYS A 100 -15.67 -14.73 -13.75
CA LYS A 100 -14.48 -15.09 -14.51
C LYS A 100 -13.42 -14.01 -14.30
N PHE A 101 -12.43 -14.30 -13.47
CA PHE A 101 -11.27 -13.42 -13.30
C PHE A 101 -10.35 -13.49 -14.52
N ILE A 102 -9.82 -12.33 -14.89
CA ILE A 102 -8.83 -12.13 -15.95
C ILE A 102 -7.67 -11.35 -15.32
N THR A 103 -6.45 -11.82 -15.44
CA THR A 103 -5.25 -11.15 -14.91
C THR A 103 -4.35 -10.66 -16.02
N GLY A 104 -3.49 -9.72 -15.71
CA GLY A 104 -2.50 -9.16 -16.62
C GLY A 104 -1.83 -7.92 -16.05
N ASP A 105 -1.17 -7.19 -16.94
CA ASP A 105 -0.40 -5.98 -16.70
C ASP A 105 -1.04 -4.76 -17.39
N ASP A 106 -0.36 -3.61 -17.33
CA ASP A 106 -0.79 -2.37 -17.97
C ASP A 106 -0.92 -2.51 -19.49
N THR A 107 -0.15 -3.40 -20.12
CA THR A 107 -0.25 -3.65 -21.57
C THR A 107 -1.59 -4.26 -21.91
N LYS A 108 -2.02 -5.25 -21.13
CA LYS A 108 -3.33 -5.89 -21.29
C LYS A 108 -4.47 -4.95 -20.95
N LEU A 109 -4.32 -4.17 -19.88
CA LEU A 109 -5.29 -3.13 -19.49
C LEU A 109 -5.50 -2.14 -20.64
N ASN A 110 -4.42 -1.63 -21.23
CA ASN A 110 -4.48 -0.72 -22.37
C ASN A 110 -5.14 -1.35 -23.62
N THR A 111 -5.01 -2.67 -23.79
CA THR A 111 -5.69 -3.39 -24.88
C THR A 111 -7.21 -3.33 -24.74
N PHE A 112 -7.75 -3.45 -23.52
CA PHE A 112 -9.20 -3.28 -23.28
C PHE A 112 -9.68 -1.86 -23.64
N PHE A 113 -8.91 -0.84 -23.28
CA PHE A 113 -9.25 0.55 -23.63
C PHE A 113 -9.19 0.80 -25.13
N ALA A 114 -8.19 0.27 -25.83
CA ALA A 114 -8.05 0.43 -27.28
C ALA A 114 -9.11 -0.38 -28.06
N GLY A 115 -9.42 -1.60 -27.63
CA GLY A 115 -10.38 -2.49 -28.28
C GLY A 115 -11.84 -2.16 -27.96
N GLY A 116 -12.09 -1.45 -26.86
CA GLY A 116 -13.44 -1.09 -26.42
C GLY A 116 -14.30 -2.25 -25.92
N ASP A 117 -13.78 -3.46 -25.82
CA ASP A 117 -14.45 -4.63 -25.24
C ASP A 117 -13.95 -4.84 -23.80
N MET A 118 -14.53 -4.07 -22.87
CA MET A 118 -14.12 -4.03 -21.49
C MET A 118 -14.78 -5.14 -20.66
N PRO A 119 -14.08 -5.73 -19.68
CA PRO A 119 -14.68 -6.54 -18.62
C PRO A 119 -15.77 -5.77 -17.86
N ASP A 120 -16.64 -6.49 -17.15
CA ASP A 120 -17.69 -5.88 -16.33
C ASP A 120 -17.09 -5.07 -15.16
N LEU A 121 -16.02 -5.60 -14.55
CA LEU A 121 -15.28 -4.94 -13.49
C LEU A 121 -13.78 -4.86 -13.83
N ILE A 122 -13.14 -3.78 -13.36
CA ILE A 122 -11.68 -3.57 -13.49
C ILE A 122 -11.12 -3.16 -12.14
N THR A 123 -10.02 -3.79 -11.71
CA THR A 123 -9.21 -3.40 -10.56
C THR A 123 -7.80 -3.06 -11.00
N THR A 124 -7.27 -1.91 -10.56
CA THR A 124 -5.89 -1.44 -10.82
C THR A 124 -5.26 -0.90 -9.55
N PHE A 125 -3.92 -0.71 -9.54
CA PHE A 125 -3.18 -0.39 -8.31
C PHE A 125 -2.82 1.08 -8.15
N ASP A 126 -2.76 1.86 -9.22
CA ASP A 126 -2.39 3.28 -9.13
C ASP A 126 -3.61 4.17 -9.31
N SER A 127 -4.12 4.69 -8.18
CA SER A 127 -5.26 5.62 -8.16
C SER A 127 -4.96 6.97 -8.81
N ASN A 128 -3.69 7.31 -9.05
CA ASN A 128 -3.26 8.52 -9.75
C ASN A 128 -2.98 8.28 -11.24
N SER A 129 -3.08 7.04 -11.71
CA SER A 129 -2.83 6.74 -13.12
C SER A 129 -3.77 7.52 -14.05
N PRO A 130 -3.33 7.85 -15.27
CA PRO A 130 -4.19 8.50 -16.25
C PRO A 130 -5.48 7.75 -16.57
N VAL A 131 -5.47 6.43 -16.39
CA VAL A 131 -6.64 5.56 -16.55
C VAL A 131 -7.68 5.89 -15.48
N VAL A 132 -7.27 5.94 -14.21
CA VAL A 132 -8.14 6.24 -13.07
C VAL A 132 -8.66 7.68 -13.15
N GLN A 133 -7.81 8.64 -13.46
CA GLN A 133 -8.19 10.04 -13.59
C GLN A 133 -9.21 10.32 -14.73
N LYS A 134 -9.30 9.40 -15.70
CA LYS A 134 -10.26 9.44 -16.79
C LYS A 134 -11.43 8.47 -16.59
N ALA A 135 -11.67 7.96 -15.41
CA ALA A 135 -12.69 6.96 -15.13
C ALA A 135 -14.09 7.38 -15.60
N ALA A 136 -14.44 8.67 -15.54
CA ALA A 136 -15.69 9.20 -16.07
C ALA A 136 -15.95 8.86 -17.56
N THR A 137 -14.91 8.54 -18.34
CA THR A 137 -15.05 8.18 -19.76
C THR A 137 -15.44 6.72 -19.97
N TRP A 138 -15.10 5.82 -19.05
CA TRP A 138 -15.23 4.38 -19.24
C TRP A 138 -15.92 3.62 -18.10
N ALA A 139 -15.98 4.17 -16.89
CA ALA A 139 -16.66 3.57 -15.75
C ALA A 139 -18.03 4.20 -15.49
N LEU A 140 -18.87 3.48 -14.76
CA LEU A 140 -20.14 3.98 -14.23
C LEU A 140 -19.91 4.63 -12.86
N PRO A 141 -20.56 5.76 -12.55
CA PRO A 141 -20.43 6.39 -11.24
C PRO A 141 -21.06 5.54 -10.15
N LEU A 142 -20.33 5.27 -9.07
CA LEU A 142 -20.84 4.53 -7.92
C LEU A 142 -22.04 5.22 -7.25
N ASN A 143 -22.06 6.55 -7.27
CA ASN A 143 -23.20 7.34 -6.77
C ASN A 143 -24.50 6.98 -7.50
N ASP A 144 -24.46 6.96 -8.85
CA ASP A 144 -25.64 6.68 -9.67
C ASP A 144 -26.04 5.19 -9.60
N LEU A 145 -25.04 4.28 -9.51
CA LEU A 145 -25.29 2.86 -9.29
C LEU A 145 -25.97 2.60 -7.95
N ALA A 146 -25.50 3.26 -6.89
CA ALA A 146 -26.08 3.16 -5.56
C ALA A 146 -27.52 3.71 -5.55
N GLU A 147 -27.76 4.92 -6.08
CA GLU A 147 -29.09 5.51 -6.12
C GLU A 147 -30.08 4.61 -6.88
N LYS A 148 -29.66 4.09 -8.02
CA LYS A 148 -30.56 3.35 -8.91
C LYS A 148 -30.77 1.90 -8.49
N TYR A 149 -29.74 1.20 -7.98
CA TYR A 149 -29.77 -0.23 -7.81
C TYR A 149 -29.59 -0.69 -6.37
N ASP A 150 -28.74 -0.03 -5.55
CA ASP A 150 -28.47 -0.48 -4.20
C ASP A 150 -28.15 0.69 -3.26
N PRO A 151 -29.16 1.42 -2.79
CA PRO A 151 -28.95 2.57 -1.89
C PRO A 151 -28.27 2.20 -0.56
N TYR A 152 -28.28 0.92 -0.18
CA TYR A 152 -27.60 0.44 1.01
C TYR A 152 -26.06 0.60 0.90
N PHE A 153 -25.52 0.68 -0.31
CA PHE A 153 -24.10 0.99 -0.56
C PHE A 153 -23.65 2.24 0.24
N ASN A 154 -24.47 3.27 0.32
CA ASN A 154 -24.16 4.50 1.05
C ASN A 154 -24.04 4.32 2.58
N LYS A 155 -24.48 3.17 3.13
CA LYS A 155 -24.31 2.82 4.54
C LYS A 155 -23.00 2.08 4.81
N VAL A 156 -22.49 1.36 3.84
CA VAL A 156 -21.28 0.55 3.99
C VAL A 156 -20.03 1.22 3.42
N ALA A 157 -20.18 2.07 2.40
CA ALA A 157 -19.10 2.86 1.84
C ALA A 157 -18.76 4.05 2.74
N ALA A 158 -17.48 4.20 3.10
CA ALA A 158 -17.00 5.34 3.88
C ALA A 158 -17.12 6.64 3.06
N GLN A 159 -17.82 7.65 3.60
CA GLN A 159 -18.05 8.91 2.88
C GLN A 159 -16.75 9.70 2.66
N ASP A 160 -15.80 9.65 3.57
CA ASP A 160 -14.49 10.29 3.41
C ASP A 160 -13.75 9.68 2.21
N THR A 161 -13.79 8.35 2.08
CA THR A 161 -13.24 7.63 0.91
C THR A 161 -13.97 8.03 -0.37
N MET A 162 -15.29 8.07 -0.36
CA MET A 162 -16.09 8.51 -1.52
C MET A 162 -15.75 9.95 -1.92
N ASN A 163 -15.59 10.86 -0.95
CA ASN A 163 -15.20 12.24 -1.20
C ASN A 163 -13.77 12.36 -1.73
N TRP A 164 -12.84 11.56 -1.22
CA TRP A 164 -11.45 11.55 -1.68
C TRP A 164 -11.31 11.20 -3.16
N PHE A 165 -12.06 10.20 -3.63
CA PHE A 165 -12.05 9.74 -5.02
C PHE A 165 -13.02 10.46 -5.96
N LYS A 166 -13.66 11.52 -5.50
CA LYS A 166 -14.56 12.33 -6.32
C LYS A 166 -13.78 13.03 -7.44
N LEU A 167 -14.21 12.83 -8.68
CA LEU A 167 -13.64 13.50 -9.85
C LEU A 167 -14.25 14.92 -10.04
N LYS A 168 -13.77 15.65 -11.06
CA LYS A 168 -14.17 17.04 -11.34
C LYS A 168 -15.65 17.22 -11.62
N ASP A 169 -16.35 16.19 -12.06
CA ASP A 169 -17.81 16.18 -12.28
C ASP A 169 -18.63 15.96 -11.00
N GLY A 170 -17.95 15.85 -9.86
CA GLY A 170 -18.57 15.66 -8.56
C GLY A 170 -18.98 14.22 -8.24
N LYS A 171 -18.61 13.24 -9.09
CA LYS A 171 -18.95 11.81 -8.92
C LYS A 171 -17.75 10.96 -8.61
N THR A 172 -18.00 9.85 -7.92
CA THR A 172 -16.99 8.82 -7.58
C THR A 172 -17.23 7.59 -8.44
N TYR A 173 -16.17 7.10 -9.09
CA TYR A 173 -16.25 6.02 -10.07
C TYR A 173 -15.65 4.70 -9.58
N GLY A 174 -14.70 4.74 -8.65
CA GLY A 174 -14.05 3.58 -8.09
C GLY A 174 -14.00 3.63 -6.58
N TYR A 175 -13.90 2.44 -5.96
CA TYR A 175 -13.72 2.32 -4.53
C TYR A 175 -12.43 1.54 -4.23
N PRO A 176 -11.56 2.06 -3.33
CA PRO A 176 -10.27 1.45 -3.02
C PRO A 176 -10.40 0.28 -2.06
N ASP A 177 -9.33 -0.53 -2.01
CA ASP A 177 -9.09 -1.54 -1.00
C ASP A 177 -8.16 -0.97 0.08
N TYR A 178 -8.37 -1.33 1.34
CA TYR A 178 -7.62 -0.83 2.51
C TYR A 178 -7.55 0.69 2.61
N SER A 179 -8.64 1.38 2.28
CA SER A 179 -8.77 2.81 2.50
C SER A 179 -9.15 3.06 3.96
N ASN A 180 -8.17 3.49 4.75
CA ASN A 180 -8.38 3.84 6.16
C ASN A 180 -8.68 5.34 6.29
N THR A 181 -9.78 5.66 6.95
CA THR A 181 -10.22 7.04 7.22
C THR A 181 -9.72 7.50 8.59
N GLN A 182 -9.95 8.78 8.93
CA GLN A 182 -9.66 9.27 10.28
C GLN A 182 -10.41 8.46 11.35
N ALA A 183 -11.66 8.09 11.09
CA ALA A 183 -12.45 7.27 12.02
C ALA A 183 -11.83 5.88 12.26
N ASP A 184 -11.19 5.27 11.25
CA ASP A 184 -10.47 4.02 11.41
C ASP A 184 -9.26 4.19 12.35
N TYR A 185 -8.50 5.29 12.22
CA TYR A 185 -7.39 5.61 13.14
C TYR A 185 -7.87 5.93 14.56
N ASP A 186 -8.96 6.68 14.69
CA ASP A 186 -9.56 7.03 15.99
C ASP A 186 -10.09 5.80 16.74
N SER A 187 -10.42 4.72 16.04
CA SER A 187 -10.80 3.43 16.64
C SER A 187 -9.67 2.78 17.45
N GLY A 188 -8.40 3.17 17.17
CA GLY A 188 -7.22 2.57 17.80
C GLY A 188 -6.87 1.16 17.30
N ASN A 189 -7.56 0.65 16.28
CA ASN A 189 -7.39 -0.70 15.76
C ASN A 189 -6.44 -0.78 14.55
N ILE A 190 -5.89 0.35 14.10
CA ILE A 190 -4.88 0.35 13.02
C ILE A 190 -3.54 -0.11 13.59
N PRO A 191 -2.89 -1.15 13.00
CA PRO A 191 -1.61 -1.64 13.48
C PRO A 191 -0.48 -0.61 13.31
N ALA A 192 0.38 -0.47 14.31
CA ALA A 192 1.61 0.29 14.17
C ALA A 192 2.57 -0.44 13.22
N LYS A 193 2.97 0.22 12.14
CA LYS A 193 3.91 -0.32 11.14
C LYS A 193 5.36 -0.10 11.53
N THR A 194 5.66 0.88 12.38
CA THR A 194 7.03 1.28 12.71
C THR A 194 7.29 1.20 14.20
N ALA A 195 8.51 0.82 14.57
CA ALA A 195 8.97 0.84 15.95
C ALA A 195 10.50 0.97 16.01
N PHE A 196 11.01 1.62 17.05
CA PHE A 196 12.41 1.45 17.45
C PHE A 196 12.46 0.30 18.44
N ILE A 197 13.18 -0.75 18.08
CA ILE A 197 13.21 -1.99 18.87
C ILE A 197 14.62 -2.34 19.32
N ILE A 198 14.69 -3.02 20.46
CA ILE A 198 15.94 -3.49 21.06
C ILE A 198 15.77 -4.94 21.56
N ARG A 199 16.82 -5.73 21.47
CA ARG A 199 16.83 -7.02 22.15
C ARG A 199 16.73 -6.81 23.67
N LYS A 200 15.75 -7.40 24.29
CA LYS A 200 15.45 -7.25 25.73
C LYS A 200 16.61 -7.67 26.62
N ASP A 201 17.27 -8.82 26.29
CA ASP A 201 18.43 -9.32 27.02
C ASP A 201 19.61 -8.32 26.99
N VAL A 202 19.81 -7.64 25.86
CA VAL A 202 20.84 -6.59 25.72
C VAL A 202 20.44 -5.35 26.52
N TYR A 203 19.19 -4.89 26.37
CA TYR A 203 18.68 -3.71 27.06
C TYR A 203 18.77 -3.81 28.58
N GLU A 204 18.36 -4.96 29.14
CA GLU A 204 18.46 -5.23 30.56
C GLU A 204 19.91 -5.33 31.04
N ALA A 205 20.79 -5.97 30.28
CA ALA A 205 22.21 -6.07 30.62
C ALA A 205 22.92 -4.71 30.64
N LEU A 206 22.45 -3.74 29.83
CA LEU A 206 22.96 -2.36 29.79
C LEU A 206 22.34 -1.48 30.89
N GLY A 207 21.41 -2.01 31.71
CA GLY A 207 20.72 -1.21 32.73
C GLY A 207 19.62 -0.30 32.17
N LYS A 208 19.11 -0.63 30.98
CA LYS A 208 18.00 0.07 30.28
C LYS A 208 18.35 1.54 29.96
N PRO A 209 19.39 1.79 29.18
CA PRO A 209 19.82 3.14 28.86
C PRO A 209 18.76 3.91 28.07
N ALA A 210 18.66 5.22 28.30
CA ALA A 210 17.93 6.10 27.40
C ALA A 210 18.66 6.20 26.04
N MET A 211 17.90 6.32 24.96
CA MET A 211 18.42 6.44 23.58
C MET A 211 17.75 7.59 22.81
N GLY A 212 17.20 8.57 23.53
CA GLY A 212 16.40 9.65 22.94
C GLY A 212 17.22 10.78 22.34
N THR A 213 18.39 11.10 22.92
CA THR A 213 19.26 12.15 22.34
C THR A 213 20.40 11.53 21.51
N PRO A 214 21.00 12.31 20.59
CA PRO A 214 22.19 11.89 19.83
C PRO A 214 23.29 11.30 20.70
N GLU A 215 23.62 11.93 21.82
CA GLU A 215 24.68 11.51 22.74
C GLU A 215 24.31 10.20 23.46
N GLN A 216 23.06 10.08 23.94
CA GLN A 216 22.55 8.87 24.57
C GLN A 216 22.56 7.69 23.58
N PHE A 217 22.09 7.93 22.35
CA PHE A 217 22.07 6.94 21.29
C PHE A 217 23.46 6.43 20.96
N GLN A 218 24.41 7.31 20.69
CA GLN A 218 25.81 6.97 20.41
C GLN A 218 26.46 6.22 21.58
N SER A 219 26.26 6.69 22.82
CA SER A 219 26.81 6.05 24.01
C SER A 219 26.29 4.62 24.17
N ALA A 220 24.97 4.40 23.99
CA ALA A 220 24.37 3.08 24.08
C ALA A 220 24.88 2.13 22.97
N LEU A 221 24.98 2.60 21.73
CA LEU A 221 25.51 1.79 20.63
C LEU A 221 26.97 1.40 20.86
N LYS A 222 27.79 2.30 21.37
CA LYS A 222 29.18 2.01 21.70
C LYS A 222 29.30 0.97 22.81
N GLU A 223 28.51 1.09 23.88
CA GLU A 223 28.47 0.10 24.96
C GLU A 223 27.98 -1.27 24.44
N ILE A 224 26.99 -1.31 23.55
CA ILE A 224 26.53 -2.54 22.89
C ILE A 224 27.69 -3.18 22.14
N LYS A 225 28.42 -2.43 21.32
CA LYS A 225 29.54 -2.92 20.54
C LYS A 225 30.65 -3.51 21.43
N GLU A 226 30.96 -2.87 22.53
CA GLU A 226 31.99 -3.32 23.47
C GLU A 226 31.57 -4.61 24.21
N ARG A 227 30.32 -4.67 24.68
CA ARG A 227 29.83 -5.79 25.50
C ARG A 227 29.26 -6.95 24.70
N PHE A 228 28.81 -6.72 23.48
CA PHE A 228 28.18 -7.71 22.61
C PHE A 228 28.81 -7.72 21.20
N PRO A 229 30.10 -8.00 21.06
CA PRO A 229 30.85 -7.83 19.81
C PRO A 229 30.38 -8.72 18.65
N VAL A 230 29.52 -9.70 18.90
CA VAL A 230 28.93 -10.59 17.89
C VAL A 230 27.62 -10.01 17.31
N LEU A 231 27.11 -8.92 17.88
CA LEU A 231 25.91 -8.25 17.41
C LEU A 231 26.27 -7.02 16.60
N ILE A 232 25.38 -6.65 15.69
CA ILE A 232 25.39 -5.36 15.01
C ILE A 232 24.64 -4.40 15.94
N PRO A 233 25.27 -3.34 16.47
CA PRO A 233 24.62 -2.46 17.44
C PRO A 233 23.34 -1.82 16.92
N PHE A 234 23.33 -1.31 15.66
CA PHE A 234 22.17 -0.69 15.06
C PHE A 234 21.89 -1.23 13.66
N GLY A 235 20.65 -1.63 13.43
CA GLY A 235 20.10 -2.08 12.15
C GLY A 235 18.94 -1.20 11.69
N PHE A 236 18.63 -1.29 10.41
CA PHE A 236 17.56 -0.57 9.75
C PHE A 236 17.10 -1.33 8.50
N ASN A 237 15.87 -1.09 8.05
CA ASN A 237 15.45 -1.60 6.75
C ASN A 237 16.34 -1.02 5.66
N ALA A 238 16.71 -1.85 4.68
CA ALA A 238 17.59 -1.44 3.59
C ALA A 238 17.07 -0.19 2.87
N ILE A 239 18.00 0.69 2.46
CA ILE A 239 17.72 1.86 1.63
C ILE A 239 17.70 1.37 0.17
N GLY A 240 16.65 0.64 -0.21
CA GLY A 240 16.51 0.11 -1.55
C GLY A 240 15.81 1.10 -2.50
N GLU A 241 14.81 0.62 -3.22
CA GLU A 241 13.99 1.45 -4.13
C GLU A 241 13.08 2.45 -3.40
N GLY A 242 13.12 2.51 -2.08
CA GLY A 242 12.36 3.44 -1.25
C GLY A 242 13.26 4.20 -0.27
N THR A 243 12.65 4.96 0.60
CA THR A 243 13.36 5.78 1.59
C THR A 243 14.04 4.95 2.69
N GLY A 244 13.70 3.68 2.84
CA GLY A 244 14.14 2.87 3.97
C GLY A 244 13.73 3.47 5.32
N SER A 245 14.02 2.77 6.43
CA SER A 245 13.63 3.29 7.75
C SER A 245 14.46 4.49 8.22
N LEU A 246 15.58 4.80 7.58
CA LEU A 246 16.39 5.99 7.89
C LEU A 246 15.88 7.28 7.21
N GLY A 247 14.90 7.17 6.29
CA GLY A 247 14.18 8.30 5.70
C GLY A 247 12.96 8.69 6.53
N ASP A 248 11.78 8.56 5.93
CA ASP A 248 10.49 9.02 6.48
C ASP A 248 10.22 8.45 7.88
N THR A 249 10.59 7.20 8.15
CA THR A 249 10.39 6.58 9.46
C THR A 249 11.19 7.30 10.56
N LEU A 250 12.47 7.62 10.32
CA LEU A 250 13.26 8.39 11.28
C LEU A 250 12.71 9.82 11.44
N GLN A 251 12.32 10.45 10.34
CA GLN A 251 11.70 11.78 10.36
C GLN A 251 10.42 11.78 11.21
N ASP A 252 9.59 10.74 11.09
CA ASP A 252 8.37 10.60 11.88
C ASP A 252 8.65 10.36 13.38
N PHE A 253 9.67 9.56 13.69
CA PHE A 253 10.10 9.32 15.07
C PHE A 253 10.55 10.61 15.79
N ILE A 254 11.29 11.45 15.09
CA ILE A 254 11.74 12.73 15.64
C ILE A 254 10.75 13.88 15.40
N GLY A 255 9.60 13.59 14.77
CA GLY A 255 8.52 14.58 14.58
C GLY A 255 8.91 15.75 13.67
N VAL A 256 9.69 15.49 12.61
CA VAL A 256 9.93 16.48 11.56
C VAL A 256 8.60 16.97 11.01
N PRO A 257 8.37 18.29 10.89
CA PRO A 257 7.11 18.83 10.38
C PRO A 257 6.69 18.18 9.05
N LEU A 258 5.41 17.90 8.94
CA LEU A 258 4.83 17.32 7.72
C LEU A 258 4.47 18.41 6.69
N GLU A 259 4.39 19.65 7.15
CA GLU A 259 4.04 20.84 6.37
C GLU A 259 4.88 22.02 6.81
N ASP A 260 5.01 23.02 5.95
CA ASP A 260 5.59 24.31 6.34
C ASP A 260 4.62 25.14 7.21
N GLU A 261 5.07 26.30 7.71
CA GLU A 261 4.29 27.18 8.56
C GLU A 261 3.00 27.72 7.89
N ASN A 262 2.92 27.67 6.57
CA ASN A 262 1.78 28.11 5.76
C ASN A 262 0.87 26.97 5.29
N GLY A 263 1.15 25.74 5.72
CA GLY A 263 0.43 24.54 5.29
C GLY A 263 0.81 24.07 3.88
N GLY A 264 1.96 24.49 3.37
CA GLY A 264 2.53 24.03 2.11
C GLY A 264 3.45 22.83 2.28
N PHE A 265 3.97 22.34 1.16
CA PHE A 265 4.90 21.21 1.16
C PHE A 265 6.23 21.58 1.84
N TYR A 266 6.64 20.77 2.80
CA TYR A 266 7.91 20.91 3.53
C TYR A 266 8.91 19.86 3.08
N ASN A 267 10.15 20.29 2.78
CA ASN A 267 11.23 19.36 2.41
C ASN A 267 11.90 18.77 3.65
N ARG A 268 11.32 17.71 4.17
CA ARG A 268 11.76 17.01 5.38
C ARG A 268 13.21 16.50 5.30
N ASN A 269 13.72 16.22 4.09
CA ASN A 269 15.10 15.75 3.89
C ASN A 269 16.17 16.80 4.24
N LEU A 270 15.81 18.07 4.21
CA LEU A 270 16.69 19.18 4.56
C LEU A 270 16.37 19.80 5.93
N ASP A 271 15.50 19.16 6.71
CA ASP A 271 15.21 19.60 8.08
C ASP A 271 16.46 19.52 8.98
N GLU A 272 16.71 20.56 9.77
CA GLU A 272 17.93 20.66 10.58
C GLU A 272 18.00 19.61 11.69
N ASP A 273 16.87 19.27 12.32
CA ASP A 273 16.81 18.23 13.35
C ASP A 273 17.09 16.85 12.74
N TYR A 274 16.48 16.57 11.57
CA TYR A 274 16.76 15.36 10.82
C TYR A 274 18.23 15.25 10.40
N LEU A 275 18.81 16.31 9.86
CA LEU A 275 20.24 16.33 9.46
C LEU A 275 21.17 16.13 10.67
N THR A 276 20.79 16.61 11.86
CA THR A 276 21.49 16.32 13.11
C THR A 276 21.48 14.82 13.42
N TRP A 277 20.36 14.14 13.24
CA TRP A 277 20.28 12.69 13.40
C TRP A 277 21.04 11.92 12.31
N VAL A 278 21.02 12.36 11.06
CA VAL A 278 21.86 11.78 9.99
C VAL A 278 23.34 11.91 10.32
N LYS A 279 23.76 13.04 10.90
CA LYS A 279 25.14 13.24 11.38
C LYS A 279 25.48 12.33 12.56
N THR A 280 24.52 12.07 13.44
CA THR A 280 24.64 11.07 14.52
C THR A 280 24.85 9.65 13.96
N LEU A 281 24.08 9.28 12.93
CA LEU A 281 24.27 7.99 12.23
C LEU A 281 25.63 7.91 11.52
N ASN A 282 26.13 9.01 10.96
CA ASN A 282 27.49 9.08 10.41
C ASN A 282 28.55 8.81 11.50
N ALA A 283 28.41 9.39 12.68
CA ALA A 283 29.30 9.10 13.79
C ALA A 283 29.24 7.64 14.24
N ALA A 284 28.03 7.05 14.30
CA ALA A 284 27.82 5.63 14.62
C ALA A 284 28.39 4.69 13.53
N TYR A 285 28.36 5.09 12.27
CA TYR A 285 29.03 4.36 11.19
C TYR A 285 30.55 4.42 11.32
N ARG A 286 31.10 5.61 11.55
CA ARG A 286 32.56 5.81 11.71
C ARG A 286 33.14 5.05 12.90
N ASP A 287 32.38 4.87 13.98
CA ASP A 287 32.81 4.07 15.12
C ASP A 287 32.54 2.57 14.95
N GLY A 288 31.87 2.15 13.85
CA GLY A 288 31.55 0.77 13.51
C GLY A 288 30.34 0.19 14.25
N SER A 289 29.45 1.04 14.79
CA SER A 289 28.16 0.64 15.36
C SER A 289 27.11 0.34 14.28
N ILE A 290 27.30 0.82 13.05
CA ILE A 290 26.54 0.48 11.86
C ILE A 290 27.44 -0.35 10.95
N SER A 291 26.95 -1.53 10.53
CA SER A 291 27.68 -2.40 9.59
C SER A 291 27.62 -1.87 8.17
N ASP A 292 28.74 -1.94 7.46
CA ASP A 292 28.80 -1.59 6.03
C ASP A 292 27.85 -2.47 5.19
N ASP A 293 27.70 -3.75 5.55
CA ASP A 293 26.78 -4.69 4.89
C ASP A 293 25.32 -4.26 4.97
N SER A 294 24.92 -3.50 6.02
CA SER A 294 23.54 -3.03 6.21
C SER A 294 23.05 -2.12 5.07
N PHE A 295 23.97 -1.50 4.32
CA PHE A 295 23.63 -0.68 3.14
C PHE A 295 23.52 -1.49 1.84
N ALA A 296 23.97 -2.74 1.85
CA ALA A 296 23.94 -3.65 0.70
C ALA A 296 22.91 -4.78 0.85
N ASP A 297 22.34 -4.93 2.05
CA ASP A 297 21.36 -5.96 2.33
C ASP A 297 20.09 -5.71 1.48
N ASP A 298 19.64 -6.74 0.79
CA ASP A 298 18.28 -6.80 0.27
C ASP A 298 17.27 -7.25 1.35
N GLY A 299 16.00 -7.29 1.00
CA GLY A 299 14.95 -7.70 1.95
C GLY A 299 15.20 -9.08 2.55
N THR A 300 15.68 -10.04 1.76
CA THR A 300 15.96 -11.41 2.23
C THR A 300 17.13 -11.43 3.22
N ALA A 301 18.23 -10.76 2.92
CA ALA A 301 19.39 -10.67 3.80
C ALA A 301 19.05 -9.97 5.13
N PHE A 302 18.24 -8.92 5.06
CA PHE A 302 17.72 -8.24 6.25
C PHE A 302 16.86 -9.18 7.11
N GLU A 303 15.89 -9.88 6.51
CA GLU A 303 15.02 -10.82 7.21
C GLU A 303 15.80 -11.96 7.89
N GLU A 304 16.81 -12.51 7.23
CA GLU A 304 17.67 -13.55 7.81
C GLU A 304 18.46 -13.02 9.02
N LYS A 305 18.94 -11.79 8.98
CA LYS A 305 19.58 -11.14 10.13
C LYS A 305 18.61 -10.90 11.28
N VAL A 306 17.35 -10.52 10.99
CA VAL A 306 16.28 -10.40 12.00
C VAL A 306 15.97 -11.74 12.64
N LYS A 307 15.75 -12.80 11.85
CA LYS A 307 15.51 -14.17 12.33
C LYS A 307 16.64 -14.68 13.21
N ALA A 308 17.87 -14.37 12.84
CA ALA A 308 19.06 -14.77 13.58
C ALA A 308 19.36 -13.89 14.81
N GLY A 309 18.60 -12.81 15.04
CA GLY A 309 18.81 -11.87 16.14
C GLY A 309 20.15 -11.15 16.10
N LYS A 310 20.65 -10.85 14.89
CA LYS A 310 21.97 -10.23 14.68
C LYS A 310 22.03 -8.77 15.09
N TYR A 311 20.91 -8.06 15.03
CA TYR A 311 20.84 -6.67 15.45
C TYR A 311 20.58 -6.56 16.96
N ALA A 312 21.30 -5.68 17.64
CA ALA A 312 20.98 -5.35 19.03
C ALA A 312 19.80 -4.37 19.11
N THR A 313 19.82 -3.32 18.28
CA THR A 313 18.73 -2.36 18.10
C THR A 313 18.37 -2.22 16.63
N MET A 314 17.14 -1.85 16.33
CA MET A 314 16.68 -1.56 14.96
C MET A 314 15.65 -0.43 14.95
N LEU A 315 15.76 0.44 13.95
CA LEU A 315 14.62 1.25 13.52
C LEU A 315 13.90 0.45 12.44
N LEU A 316 12.76 -0.13 12.80
CA LEU A 316 12.05 -1.10 11.99
C LEU A 316 10.80 -0.47 11.38
N ASP A 317 10.70 -0.50 10.05
CA ASP A 317 9.47 -0.32 9.31
C ASP A 317 8.89 -1.69 8.91
N GLY A 318 7.56 -1.82 8.94
CA GLY A 318 6.89 -3.09 8.65
C GLY A 318 6.87 -4.07 9.84
N THR A 319 6.64 -3.61 11.08
CA THR A 319 6.53 -4.50 12.25
C THR A 319 5.56 -5.67 12.06
N PRO A 320 4.34 -5.50 11.48
CA PRO A 320 3.46 -6.63 11.21
C PRO A 320 4.05 -7.64 10.21
N GLN A 321 4.72 -7.16 9.17
CA GLN A 321 5.38 -8.00 8.16
C GLN A 321 6.55 -8.78 8.74
N GLN A 322 7.31 -8.18 9.65
CA GLN A 322 8.44 -8.83 10.33
C GLN A 322 8.02 -9.69 11.52
N GLY A 323 6.73 -9.72 11.86
CA GLY A 323 6.22 -10.45 13.02
C GLY A 323 6.59 -11.93 13.03
N GLY A 324 6.52 -12.60 11.89
CA GLY A 324 6.95 -14.00 11.73
C GLY A 324 8.45 -14.19 11.99
N ASN A 325 9.30 -13.32 11.47
CA ASN A 325 10.75 -13.37 11.64
C ASN A 325 11.16 -13.12 13.10
N LEU A 326 10.53 -12.14 13.76
CA LEU A 326 10.73 -11.86 15.18
C LEU A 326 10.25 -13.01 16.07
N GLN A 327 9.15 -13.67 15.69
CA GLN A 327 8.65 -14.86 16.38
C GLN A 327 9.60 -16.05 16.22
N MET A 328 10.18 -16.25 15.05
CA MET A 328 11.22 -17.28 14.83
C MET A 328 12.43 -17.06 15.73
N PHE A 329 12.92 -15.82 15.84
CA PHE A 329 14.00 -15.48 16.76
C PHE A 329 13.64 -15.82 18.21
N LYS A 330 12.46 -15.39 18.68
CA LYS A 330 11.98 -15.66 20.05
C LYS A 330 11.88 -17.15 20.35
N THR A 331 11.36 -17.92 19.40
CA THR A 331 11.18 -19.37 19.54
C THR A 331 12.54 -20.12 19.55
N ALA A 332 13.47 -19.73 18.69
CA ALA A 332 14.81 -20.34 18.63
C ALA A 332 15.72 -19.96 19.82
N ASN A 333 15.39 -18.88 20.54
CA ASN A 333 16.20 -18.35 21.62
C ASN A 333 15.34 -18.12 22.89
N PRO A 334 14.96 -19.17 23.64
CA PRO A 334 14.12 -19.03 24.83
C PRO A 334 14.67 -17.99 25.80
N GLY A 335 13.79 -17.07 26.25
CA GLY A 335 14.15 -15.95 27.13
C GLY A 335 14.71 -14.72 26.40
N LYS A 336 14.85 -14.74 25.07
CA LYS A 336 15.25 -13.58 24.27
C LYS A 336 14.12 -13.15 23.36
N GLU A 337 13.90 -11.84 23.27
CA GLU A 337 12.90 -11.24 22.43
C GLU A 337 13.30 -9.80 22.07
N TYR A 338 12.68 -9.23 21.05
CA TYR A 338 12.74 -7.81 20.78
C TYR A 338 11.56 -7.09 21.42
N ILE A 339 11.81 -5.91 21.95
CA ILE A 339 10.79 -5.03 22.53
C ILE A 339 10.90 -3.64 21.89
N ALA A 340 9.78 -2.95 21.71
CA ALA A 340 9.77 -1.54 21.36
C ALA A 340 10.10 -0.69 22.58
N ILE A 341 10.93 0.33 22.37
CA ILE A 341 11.24 1.37 23.35
C ILE A 341 11.15 2.74 22.66
N ASP A 342 11.10 3.79 23.47
CA ASP A 342 11.28 5.14 22.93
C ASP A 342 12.74 5.30 22.51
N GLY A 343 12.94 5.50 21.20
CA GLY A 343 14.24 5.60 20.56
C GLY A 343 14.60 7.06 20.25
N PRO A 344 15.12 7.35 19.06
CA PRO A 344 15.46 8.70 18.63
C PRO A 344 14.30 9.68 18.84
N GLN A 345 14.61 10.85 19.41
CA GLN A 345 13.63 11.91 19.66
C GLN A 345 14.14 13.22 19.07
N SER A 346 13.24 14.17 18.86
CA SER A 346 13.59 15.50 18.41
C SER A 346 14.56 16.19 19.36
N THR A 347 15.58 16.84 18.81
CA THR A 347 16.51 17.69 19.58
C THR A 347 15.93 19.09 19.87
N VAL A 348 14.83 19.43 19.16
CA VAL A 348 14.13 20.73 19.31
C VAL A 348 12.77 20.59 19.99
N GLY A 349 12.41 19.39 20.46
CA GLY A 349 11.21 19.16 21.28
C GLY A 349 9.94 18.82 20.49
N ASN A 350 10.02 18.50 19.22
CA ASN A 350 8.89 18.02 18.44
C ASN A 350 8.40 16.66 18.97
N LYS A 351 7.11 16.38 18.79
CA LYS A 351 6.51 15.09 19.16
C LYS A 351 6.53 14.14 17.97
N PRO A 352 6.76 12.84 18.18
CA PRO A 352 6.65 11.84 17.11
C PRO A 352 5.30 11.93 16.39
N THR A 353 5.32 11.81 15.09
CA THR A 353 4.10 11.81 14.26
C THR A 353 3.67 10.40 13.86
N LEU A 354 4.60 9.46 13.72
CA LEU A 354 4.38 8.11 13.19
C LEU A 354 3.29 8.09 12.12
N ASN A 355 3.53 8.88 11.07
CA ASN A 355 2.58 9.08 10.01
C ASN A 355 2.36 7.77 9.25
N GLN A 356 1.10 7.37 9.12
CA GLN A 356 0.70 6.27 8.24
C GLN A 356 -0.32 6.80 7.25
N SER A 357 -0.05 6.59 5.97
CA SER A 357 -1.01 6.88 4.92
C SER A 357 -2.14 5.85 4.92
N GLY A 358 -3.25 6.15 4.30
CA GLY A 358 -4.32 5.17 4.33
C GLY A 358 -5.54 5.48 3.49
N ILE A 359 -5.93 6.75 3.26
CA ILE A 359 -7.18 7.06 2.56
C ILE A 359 -7.12 6.68 1.08
N THR A 360 -5.96 6.75 0.46
CA THR A 360 -5.74 6.35 -0.94
C THR A 360 -5.94 4.84 -1.14
N GLY A 361 -5.67 4.03 -0.12
CA GLY A 361 -5.76 2.58 -0.21
C GLY A 361 -4.65 1.96 -1.05
N TRP A 362 -4.83 0.67 -1.41
CA TRP A 362 -3.83 -0.11 -2.14
C TRP A 362 -4.19 -0.36 -3.60
N MET A 363 -5.41 -0.77 -3.90
CA MET A 363 -5.96 -0.96 -5.24
C MET A 363 -7.33 -0.33 -5.33
N ILE A 364 -7.81 -0.05 -6.55
CA ILE A 364 -9.10 0.58 -6.77
C ILE A 364 -9.90 -0.20 -7.81
N SER A 365 -11.18 -0.46 -7.52
CA SER A 365 -12.08 -1.23 -8.36
C SER A 365 -13.19 -0.38 -8.95
N PHE A 366 -13.58 -0.69 -10.18
CA PHE A 366 -14.54 0.05 -10.99
C PHE A 366 -15.57 -0.87 -11.61
N VAL A 367 -16.79 -0.36 -11.81
CA VAL A 367 -17.79 -0.95 -12.68
C VAL A 367 -17.69 -0.28 -14.04
N THR A 368 -17.49 -1.02 -15.12
CA THR A 368 -17.31 -0.42 -16.44
C THR A 368 -18.65 -0.08 -17.11
N LYS A 369 -18.65 0.86 -18.06
CA LYS A 369 -19.83 1.15 -18.89
C LYS A 369 -20.28 -0.03 -19.76
N SER A 370 -19.43 -1.05 -19.92
CA SER A 370 -19.72 -2.29 -20.64
C SER A 370 -20.32 -3.38 -19.75
N ALA A 371 -20.45 -3.14 -18.44
CA ALA A 371 -20.99 -4.12 -17.50
C ALA A 371 -22.37 -4.63 -17.95
N LYS A 372 -22.51 -5.94 -18.04
CA LYS A 372 -23.74 -6.59 -18.51
C LYS A 372 -24.87 -6.48 -17.51
N ASP A 373 -24.55 -6.56 -16.24
CA ASP A 373 -25.47 -6.39 -15.12
C ASP A 373 -24.88 -5.42 -14.07
N PRO A 374 -24.99 -4.10 -14.29
CA PRO A 374 -24.46 -3.11 -13.35
C PRO A 374 -25.18 -3.15 -11.99
N ALA A 375 -26.40 -3.69 -11.92
CA ALA A 375 -27.09 -3.90 -10.66
C ALA A 375 -26.42 -4.98 -9.83
N LYS A 376 -26.01 -6.11 -10.44
CA LYS A 376 -25.20 -7.13 -9.75
C LYS A 376 -23.81 -6.62 -9.41
N ALA A 377 -23.21 -5.81 -10.27
CA ALA A 377 -21.89 -5.26 -10.02
C ALA A 377 -21.86 -4.39 -8.75
N ILE A 378 -22.84 -3.49 -8.54
CA ILE A 378 -22.88 -2.69 -7.30
C ILE A 378 -23.25 -3.54 -6.08
N GLN A 379 -24.06 -4.60 -6.23
CA GLN A 379 -24.33 -5.54 -5.14
C GLN A 379 -23.05 -6.23 -4.64
N ILE A 380 -22.11 -6.55 -5.53
CA ILE A 380 -20.78 -7.08 -5.15
C ILE A 380 -20.03 -6.07 -4.27
N PHE A 381 -19.98 -4.80 -4.67
CA PHE A 381 -19.34 -3.76 -3.87
C PHE A 381 -19.99 -3.63 -2.50
N THR A 382 -21.31 -3.56 -2.46
CA THR A 382 -22.05 -3.42 -1.21
C THR A 382 -21.84 -4.62 -0.29
N TYR A 383 -21.86 -5.85 -0.84
CA TYR A 383 -21.65 -7.08 -0.09
C TYR A 383 -20.23 -7.13 0.50
N LEU A 384 -19.20 -6.91 -0.32
CA LEU A 384 -17.81 -6.99 0.13
C LEU A 384 -17.44 -5.87 1.11
N LEU A 385 -18.09 -4.69 1.02
CA LEU A 385 -17.94 -3.61 1.99
C LEU A 385 -18.72 -3.83 3.29
N SER A 386 -19.75 -4.68 3.28
CA SER A 386 -20.55 -4.96 4.48
C SER A 386 -19.75 -5.71 5.53
N GLU A 387 -20.19 -5.64 6.80
CA GLU A 387 -19.59 -6.44 7.87
C GLU A 387 -19.62 -7.94 7.54
N GLU A 388 -20.73 -8.43 6.95
CA GLU A 388 -20.90 -9.82 6.52
C GLU A 388 -19.79 -10.24 5.52
N GLY A 389 -19.56 -9.44 4.47
CA GLY A 389 -18.52 -9.69 3.47
C GLY A 389 -17.12 -9.57 4.05
N GLN A 390 -16.87 -8.57 4.88
CA GLN A 390 -15.56 -8.37 5.55
C GLN A 390 -15.23 -9.54 6.49
N MET A 391 -16.20 -9.99 7.30
CA MET A 391 -16.00 -11.15 8.18
C MET A 391 -15.77 -12.43 7.37
N LEU A 392 -16.51 -12.63 6.28
CA LEU A 392 -16.31 -13.77 5.39
C LEU A 392 -14.90 -13.77 4.78
N MET A 393 -14.45 -12.66 4.22
CA MET A 393 -13.13 -12.59 3.58
C MET A 393 -11.97 -12.78 4.56
N ASN A 394 -12.09 -12.29 5.79
CA ASN A 394 -11.04 -12.41 6.79
C ASN A 394 -11.08 -13.73 7.57
N TYR A 395 -12.28 -14.24 7.89
CA TYR A 395 -12.46 -15.34 8.84
C TYR A 395 -13.30 -16.51 8.33
N GLY A 396 -14.03 -16.34 7.24
CA GLY A 396 -14.91 -17.35 6.67
C GLY A 396 -16.30 -17.33 7.32
N ILE A 397 -16.81 -18.50 7.70
CA ILE A 397 -18.18 -18.74 8.14
C ILE A 397 -18.20 -18.95 9.67
N GLU A 398 -19.02 -18.16 10.38
CA GLU A 398 -19.17 -18.29 11.83
C GLU A 398 -19.70 -19.66 12.22
N GLY A 399 -19.07 -20.29 13.21
CA GLY A 399 -19.37 -21.66 13.65
C GLY A 399 -18.70 -22.77 12.83
N GLU A 400 -18.24 -22.47 11.60
CA GLU A 400 -17.55 -23.45 10.72
C GLU A 400 -16.04 -23.19 10.67
N THR A 401 -15.63 -21.96 10.41
CA THR A 401 -14.22 -21.58 10.27
C THR A 401 -13.72 -20.73 11.43
N TYR A 402 -14.60 -19.96 12.05
CA TYR A 402 -14.26 -19.11 13.18
C TYR A 402 -15.39 -19.07 14.23
N GLN A 403 -15.04 -18.55 15.41
CA GLN A 403 -15.97 -18.24 16.49
C GLN A 403 -15.66 -16.87 17.09
N LYS A 404 -16.70 -16.17 17.55
CA LYS A 404 -16.56 -14.93 18.32
C LYS A 404 -16.26 -15.25 19.78
N ASN A 405 -15.27 -14.57 20.35
CA ASN A 405 -14.91 -14.67 21.75
C ASN A 405 -15.73 -13.68 22.61
N ALA A 406 -15.77 -13.92 23.91
CA ALA A 406 -16.52 -13.07 24.86
C ALA A 406 -16.01 -11.61 24.91
N ASP A 407 -14.76 -11.38 24.55
CA ASP A 407 -14.12 -10.06 24.49
C ASP A 407 -14.33 -9.33 23.14
N GLY A 408 -15.11 -9.93 22.23
CA GLY A 408 -15.38 -9.39 20.90
C GLY A 408 -14.32 -9.73 19.85
N THR A 409 -13.23 -10.39 20.23
CA THR A 409 -12.24 -10.89 19.25
C THR A 409 -12.76 -12.12 18.52
N VAL A 410 -12.04 -12.53 17.49
CA VAL A 410 -12.38 -13.67 16.62
C VAL A 410 -11.24 -14.68 16.64
N SER A 411 -11.56 -15.95 16.83
CA SER A 411 -10.60 -17.05 16.74
C SER A 411 -11.00 -18.04 15.66
N LEU A 412 -10.04 -18.50 14.86
CA LEU A 412 -10.27 -19.65 13.98
C LEU A 412 -10.57 -20.89 14.80
N VAL A 413 -11.47 -21.74 14.32
CA VAL A 413 -11.71 -23.04 14.99
C VAL A 413 -10.43 -23.90 14.96
N PRO A 414 -10.23 -24.80 15.95
CA PRO A 414 -8.95 -25.50 16.11
C PRO A 414 -8.45 -26.21 14.84
N ALA A 415 -9.33 -26.89 14.11
CA ALA A 415 -8.95 -27.62 12.90
C ALA A 415 -8.47 -26.70 11.77
N VAL A 416 -9.09 -25.54 11.61
CA VAL A 416 -8.70 -24.53 10.60
C VAL A 416 -7.38 -23.88 10.99
N LYS A 417 -7.21 -23.56 12.26
CA LYS A 417 -5.96 -23.00 12.80
C LYS A 417 -4.80 -23.99 12.68
N GLU A 418 -5.02 -25.26 12.98
CA GLU A 418 -4.02 -26.32 12.82
C GLU A 418 -3.60 -26.44 11.34
N LEU A 419 -4.55 -26.43 10.41
CA LEU A 419 -4.23 -26.48 8.99
C LEU A 419 -3.44 -25.24 8.53
N GLN A 420 -3.81 -24.06 9.00
CA GLN A 420 -3.06 -22.81 8.72
C GLN A 420 -1.60 -22.92 9.14
N LEU A 421 -1.34 -23.53 10.31
CA LEU A 421 0.01 -23.65 10.87
C LEU A 421 0.83 -24.79 10.24
N THR A 422 0.18 -25.88 9.84
CA THR A 422 0.87 -27.10 9.39
C THR A 422 0.95 -27.24 7.87
N ASN A 423 0.01 -26.62 7.13
CA ASN A 423 -0.02 -26.68 5.67
C ASN A 423 -0.66 -25.42 5.08
N ALA A 424 0.14 -24.36 5.00
CA ALA A 424 -0.30 -23.05 4.54
C ALA A 424 -0.86 -23.09 3.10
N ASP A 425 -0.28 -23.88 2.19
CA ASP A 425 -0.74 -23.98 0.80
C ASP A 425 -2.13 -24.61 0.71
N LYS A 426 -2.35 -25.68 1.46
CA LYS A 426 -3.67 -26.32 1.54
C LYS A 426 -4.70 -25.39 2.17
N PHE A 427 -4.32 -24.69 3.25
CA PHE A 427 -5.16 -23.70 3.90
C PHE A 427 -5.60 -22.60 2.93
N LYS A 428 -4.64 -21.98 2.22
CA LYS A 428 -4.93 -20.96 1.20
C LYS A 428 -5.87 -21.47 0.11
N LYS A 429 -5.65 -22.69 -0.36
CA LYS A 429 -6.46 -23.29 -1.41
C LYS A 429 -7.89 -23.62 -0.97
N GLU A 430 -8.08 -24.12 0.26
CA GLU A 430 -9.39 -24.58 0.75
C GLU A 430 -10.22 -23.43 1.33
N TYR A 431 -9.58 -22.47 2.00
CA TYR A 431 -10.31 -21.41 2.73
C TYR A 431 -10.20 -20.04 2.08
N ARG A 432 -9.04 -19.68 1.54
CA ARG A 432 -8.73 -18.36 0.95
C ARG A 432 -8.91 -17.17 1.89
N LEU A 433 -8.88 -17.41 3.21
CA LEU A 433 -9.02 -16.38 4.23
C LEU A 433 -7.84 -15.38 4.17
N GLY A 434 -8.15 -14.09 4.10
CA GLY A 434 -7.15 -13.04 3.97
C GLY A 434 -6.48 -12.94 2.59
N GLU A 435 -6.86 -13.79 1.61
CA GLU A 435 -6.29 -13.80 0.26
C GLU A 435 -7.26 -13.21 -0.79
N PHE A 436 -8.56 -13.49 -0.65
CA PHE A 436 -9.59 -12.87 -1.49
C PHE A 436 -10.13 -11.65 -0.78
N ILE A 437 -9.41 -10.52 -0.89
CA ILE A 437 -9.79 -9.29 -0.22
C ILE A 437 -9.96 -8.19 -1.27
N PHE A 438 -11.20 -7.67 -1.34
CA PHE A 438 -11.55 -6.43 -2.01
C PHE A 438 -12.24 -5.52 -0.99
N PHE A 439 -11.90 -4.25 -0.99
CA PHE A 439 -12.45 -3.24 -0.08
C PHE A 439 -12.18 -3.54 1.40
N GLY A 440 -11.05 -4.23 1.69
CA GLY A 440 -10.65 -4.61 3.04
C GLY A 440 -10.43 -3.40 3.95
N HIS A 441 -10.64 -3.63 5.25
CA HIS A 441 -10.36 -2.64 6.27
C HIS A 441 -9.51 -3.27 7.38
N ASP A 442 -8.45 -2.59 7.78
CA ASP A 442 -7.55 -3.04 8.85
C ASP A 442 -8.30 -3.29 10.17
N ARG A 443 -9.37 -2.54 10.46
CA ARG A 443 -10.21 -2.74 11.65
C ARG A 443 -10.82 -4.13 11.73
N HIS A 444 -11.22 -4.75 10.61
CA HIS A 444 -11.75 -6.11 10.62
C HIS A 444 -10.64 -7.14 10.79
N LYS A 445 -9.49 -6.93 10.16
CA LYS A 445 -8.31 -7.78 10.35
C LYS A 445 -7.81 -7.79 11.79
N ALA A 446 -7.91 -6.66 12.48
CA ALA A 446 -7.51 -6.49 13.87
C ALA A 446 -8.42 -7.22 14.88
N LEU A 447 -9.60 -7.72 14.46
CA LEU A 447 -10.49 -8.50 15.33
C LEU A 447 -9.93 -9.89 15.67
N SER A 448 -8.94 -10.39 14.92
CA SER A 448 -8.33 -11.68 15.22
C SER A 448 -7.69 -11.68 16.62
N ALA A 449 -8.04 -12.67 17.46
CA ALA A 449 -7.35 -12.90 18.73
C ALA A 449 -5.85 -13.19 18.52
N ASP A 450 -5.49 -13.67 17.33
CA ASP A 450 -4.13 -13.96 16.90
C ASP A 450 -3.65 -12.99 15.80
N ALA A 451 -4.17 -11.75 15.80
CA ALA A 451 -3.83 -10.73 14.78
C ALA A 451 -2.30 -10.53 14.64
N PHE A 452 -1.60 -10.71 15.74
CA PHE A 452 -0.16 -10.53 15.81
C PHE A 452 0.52 -11.71 16.50
N PRO A 453 1.68 -12.17 15.98
CA PRO A 453 2.56 -13.07 16.71
C PRO A 453 2.92 -12.49 18.10
N GLU A 454 3.15 -13.37 19.06
CA GLU A 454 3.48 -12.96 20.44
C GLU A 454 4.68 -12.02 20.50
N ALA A 455 5.64 -12.20 19.58
CA ALA A 455 6.84 -11.38 19.52
C ALA A 455 6.60 -9.90 19.21
N ILE A 456 5.46 -9.52 18.63
CA ILE A 456 5.18 -8.12 18.30
C ILE A 456 4.01 -7.51 19.05
N LYS A 457 3.34 -8.25 19.93
CA LYS A 457 2.21 -7.71 20.73
C LYS A 457 2.63 -6.49 21.56
N GLN A 458 3.79 -6.55 22.20
CA GLN A 458 4.31 -5.41 22.96
C GLN A 458 4.59 -4.19 22.06
N MET A 459 5.06 -4.41 20.83
CA MET A 459 5.32 -3.34 19.87
C MET A 459 4.02 -2.67 19.41
N GLN A 460 2.96 -3.45 19.19
CA GLN A 460 1.65 -2.93 18.85
C GLN A 460 1.04 -2.13 20.02
N GLU A 461 1.19 -2.62 21.25
CA GLU A 461 0.75 -1.89 22.44
C GLU A 461 1.52 -0.58 22.63
N TRP A 462 2.85 -0.61 22.42
CA TRP A 462 3.69 0.59 22.43
C TRP A 462 3.24 1.63 21.40
N GLY A 463 2.78 1.19 20.21
CA GLY A 463 2.34 2.05 19.11
C GLY A 463 0.98 2.73 19.32
N LYS A 464 0.15 2.24 20.25
CA LYS A 464 -1.19 2.79 20.50
C LYS A 464 -1.13 4.28 20.84
N GLY A 465 -1.95 5.05 20.17
CA GLY A 465 -2.06 6.51 20.35
C GLY A 465 -0.89 7.33 19.76
N LYS A 466 0.11 6.69 19.16
CA LYS A 466 1.24 7.36 18.51
C LYS A 466 1.03 7.57 17.01
N LEU A 467 0.10 6.84 16.39
CA LEU A 467 -0.20 6.96 14.96
C LEU A 467 -0.96 8.25 14.68
N LYS A 468 -0.48 9.01 13.71
CA LYS A 468 -1.07 10.29 13.32
C LYS A 468 -1.14 10.38 11.79
N PRO A 469 -2.24 9.89 11.19
CA PRO A 469 -2.40 9.96 9.74
C PRO A 469 -2.45 11.43 9.30
N HIS A 470 -1.84 11.69 8.15
CA HIS A 470 -1.85 13.01 7.55
C HIS A 470 -2.19 12.90 6.06
N PHE A 471 -3.47 12.69 5.78
CA PHE A 471 -3.98 12.40 4.43
C PHE A 471 -3.74 13.53 3.44
N VAL A 472 -3.50 14.74 3.91
CA VAL A 472 -3.18 15.90 3.05
C VAL A 472 -1.96 15.63 2.16
N LEU A 473 -1.02 14.80 2.62
CA LEU A 473 0.19 14.45 1.87
C LEU A 473 0.00 13.32 0.85
N GLU A 474 -1.17 12.69 0.78
CA GLU A 474 -1.36 11.59 -0.15
C GLU A 474 -1.60 12.10 -1.58
N ASN A 475 -0.98 11.43 -2.55
CA ASN A 475 -1.14 11.72 -3.98
C ASN A 475 -0.74 13.15 -4.41
N ILE A 476 0.22 13.77 -3.71
CA ILE A 476 0.66 15.13 -4.02
C ILE A 476 1.74 15.21 -5.10
N ASN A 477 2.30 14.09 -5.55
CA ASN A 477 3.36 14.10 -6.56
C ASN A 477 2.86 14.65 -7.92
N PRO A 478 3.74 15.24 -8.73
CA PRO A 478 3.42 15.63 -10.10
C PRO A 478 2.82 14.48 -10.90
N ASP A 479 1.93 14.80 -11.84
CA ASP A 479 1.22 13.81 -12.64
C ASP A 479 2.19 13.01 -13.53
N GLN A 480 1.93 11.72 -13.66
CA GLN A 480 2.77 10.83 -14.46
C GLN A 480 2.92 11.33 -15.91
N GLY A 481 4.14 11.16 -16.46
CA GLY A 481 4.48 11.59 -17.81
C GLY A 481 4.90 13.06 -17.94
N THR A 482 4.77 13.87 -16.87
CA THR A 482 5.26 15.26 -16.88
C THR A 482 6.78 15.35 -16.71
N PRO A 483 7.42 16.46 -17.12
CA PRO A 483 8.83 16.72 -16.81
C PRO A 483 9.12 16.70 -15.32
N GLU A 484 8.24 17.29 -14.51
CA GLU A 484 8.35 17.41 -13.05
C GLU A 484 8.28 16.02 -12.37
N ALA A 485 7.45 15.10 -12.87
CA ALA A 485 7.41 13.72 -12.36
C ALA A 485 8.74 12.98 -12.62
N ARG A 486 9.35 13.19 -13.79
CA ARG A 486 10.68 12.63 -14.11
C ARG A 486 11.78 13.25 -13.26
N ALA A 487 11.74 14.56 -13.07
CA ALA A 487 12.67 15.27 -12.20
C ALA A 487 12.55 14.78 -10.74
N LEU A 488 11.33 14.62 -10.22
CA LEU A 488 11.09 14.08 -8.88
C LEU A 488 11.65 12.66 -8.72
N SER A 489 11.47 11.79 -9.71
CA SER A 489 12.06 10.43 -9.69
C SER A 489 13.58 10.48 -9.63
N ALA A 490 14.23 11.37 -10.37
CA ALA A 490 15.67 11.58 -10.32
C ALA A 490 16.11 12.14 -8.94
N ILE A 491 15.35 13.06 -8.36
CA ILE A 491 15.60 13.64 -7.03
C ILE A 491 15.51 12.55 -5.96
N ASN A 492 14.49 11.71 -5.98
CA ASN A 492 14.33 10.61 -5.02
C ASN A 492 15.52 9.61 -5.12
N THR A 493 15.91 9.24 -6.33
CA THR A 493 17.09 8.39 -6.55
C THR A 493 18.38 9.05 -6.04
N LYS A 494 18.55 10.36 -6.31
CA LYS A 494 19.70 11.13 -5.79
C LYS A 494 19.68 11.19 -4.27
N TRP A 495 18.50 11.35 -3.64
CA TRP A 495 18.38 11.38 -2.19
C TRP A 495 18.82 10.06 -1.55
N ASN A 496 18.35 8.93 -2.05
CA ASN A 496 18.75 7.61 -1.53
C ASN A 496 20.27 7.44 -1.52
N THR A 497 20.94 7.81 -2.63
CA THR A 497 22.41 7.75 -2.71
C THR A 497 23.07 8.79 -1.84
N THR A 498 22.49 9.96 -1.69
CA THR A 498 22.98 11.07 -0.83
C THR A 498 22.94 10.65 0.63
N LEU A 499 21.83 10.12 1.12
CA LEU A 499 21.67 9.69 2.52
C LEU A 499 22.71 8.63 2.88
N VAL A 500 22.88 7.59 2.05
CA VAL A 500 23.94 6.59 2.26
C VAL A 500 25.32 7.21 2.26
N SER A 501 25.61 8.12 1.33
CA SER A 501 26.91 8.78 1.23
C SER A 501 27.20 9.69 2.42
N MET A 502 26.19 10.40 2.93
CA MET A 502 26.32 11.20 4.16
C MET A 502 26.62 10.32 5.37
N ILE A 503 25.88 9.23 5.56
CA ILE A 503 26.11 8.31 6.68
C ILE A 503 27.50 7.66 6.59
N ARG A 504 27.99 7.36 5.41
CA ARG A 504 29.31 6.75 5.16
C ARG A 504 30.44 7.77 5.00
N ALA A 505 30.17 9.06 5.14
CA ALA A 505 31.20 10.09 5.00
C ALA A 505 32.33 9.90 6.03
N LYS A 506 33.57 10.02 5.56
CA LYS A 506 34.77 9.81 6.38
C LYS A 506 34.98 10.87 7.46
N ASP A 507 34.47 12.07 7.23
CA ASP A 507 34.59 13.24 8.10
C ASP A 507 33.46 14.24 7.82
N ASP A 508 33.34 15.26 8.64
CA ASP A 508 32.29 16.27 8.54
C ASP A 508 32.41 17.11 7.26
N ALA A 509 33.60 17.33 6.73
CA ALA A 509 33.78 18.06 5.47
C ALA A 509 33.24 17.26 4.28
N ALA A 510 33.46 15.95 4.26
CA ALA A 510 32.87 15.04 3.26
C ALA A 510 31.34 14.97 3.38
N PHE A 511 30.82 14.96 4.61
CA PHE A 511 29.37 14.99 4.86
C PHE A 511 28.73 16.26 4.25
N GLU A 512 29.27 17.43 4.58
CA GLU A 512 28.78 18.71 4.07
C GLU A 512 28.92 18.84 2.55
N SER A 513 29.98 18.28 1.97
CA SER A 513 30.15 18.25 0.51
C SER A 513 29.03 17.50 -0.16
N VAL A 514 28.68 16.31 0.34
CA VAL A 514 27.60 15.46 -0.19
C VAL A 514 26.24 16.16 -0.06
N LEU A 515 25.99 16.81 1.08
CA LEU A 515 24.76 17.57 1.30
C LEU A 515 24.62 18.74 0.33
N ASN A 516 25.71 19.49 0.11
CA ASN A 516 25.74 20.63 -0.80
C ASN A 516 25.55 20.20 -2.28
N GLU A 517 26.10 19.04 -2.67
CA GLU A 517 25.82 18.46 -3.98
C GLU A 517 24.34 18.14 -4.16
N TYR A 518 23.67 17.61 -3.13
CA TYR A 518 22.23 17.34 -3.18
C TYR A 518 21.42 18.64 -3.30
N LYS A 519 21.75 19.66 -2.52
CA LYS A 519 21.08 20.97 -2.63
C LYS A 519 21.20 21.55 -4.05
N SER A 520 22.41 21.53 -4.62
CA SER A 520 22.64 21.98 -6.00
C SER A 520 21.88 21.11 -7.03
N PHE A 521 21.71 19.81 -6.75
CA PHE A 521 20.93 18.93 -7.61
C PHE A 521 19.42 19.26 -7.58
N LEU A 522 18.89 19.65 -6.43
CA LEU A 522 17.50 20.13 -6.32
C LEU A 522 17.28 21.36 -7.20
N ASP A 523 18.15 22.35 -7.08
CA ASP A 523 18.09 23.62 -7.84
C ASP A 523 18.13 23.36 -9.37
N ALA A 524 18.94 22.38 -9.79
CA ALA A 524 19.08 22.00 -11.19
C ALA A 524 17.92 21.14 -11.74
N ASN A 525 17.01 20.64 -10.91
CA ASN A 525 15.97 19.69 -11.28
C ASN A 525 14.54 20.17 -10.95
N SER A 526 14.24 21.44 -11.18
CA SER A 526 12.90 22.03 -11.09
C SER A 526 12.24 21.85 -9.70
N TRP A 527 13.01 21.88 -8.64
CA TRP A 527 12.49 21.63 -7.28
C TRP A 527 11.40 22.63 -6.87
N ASP A 528 11.55 23.90 -7.23
CA ASP A 528 10.57 24.94 -6.92
C ASP A 528 9.21 24.64 -7.55
N GLN A 529 9.20 24.21 -8.83
CA GLN A 529 7.98 23.85 -9.53
C GLN A 529 7.33 22.59 -8.92
N ILE A 530 8.14 21.60 -8.52
CA ILE A 530 7.65 20.40 -7.85
C ILE A 530 7.02 20.76 -6.49
N THR A 531 7.64 21.64 -5.74
CA THR A 531 7.15 22.13 -4.44
C THR A 531 5.82 22.88 -4.60
N GLU A 532 5.71 23.74 -5.61
CA GLU A 532 4.47 24.44 -5.93
C GLU A 532 3.33 23.46 -6.28
N ILE A 533 3.58 22.49 -7.18
CA ILE A 533 2.60 21.45 -7.54
C ILE A 533 2.16 20.66 -6.31
N ARG A 534 3.08 20.27 -5.44
CA ARG A 534 2.75 19.53 -4.21
C ARG A 534 1.91 20.38 -3.26
N THR A 535 2.25 21.63 -3.07
CA THR A 535 1.51 22.58 -2.23
C THR A 535 0.09 22.80 -2.74
N GLU A 536 -0.10 22.96 -4.07
CA GLU A 536 -1.43 23.08 -4.67
C GLU A 536 -2.26 21.81 -4.48
N LYS A 537 -1.66 20.63 -4.64
CA LYS A 537 -2.34 19.36 -4.41
C LYS A 537 -2.70 19.16 -2.93
N MET A 538 -1.84 19.58 -2.00
CA MET A 538 -2.15 19.59 -0.56
C MET A 538 -3.36 20.49 -0.26
N LYS A 539 -3.44 21.65 -0.86
CA LYS A 539 -4.61 22.52 -0.74
C LYS A 539 -5.89 21.85 -1.26
N ALA A 540 -5.83 21.23 -2.44
CA ALA A 540 -6.94 20.48 -2.99
C ALA A 540 -7.36 19.29 -2.10
N ASN A 541 -6.38 18.60 -1.48
CA ASN A 541 -6.66 17.51 -0.54
C ASN A 541 -7.35 18.02 0.73
N ARG A 542 -6.98 19.19 1.26
CA ARG A 542 -7.68 19.82 2.39
C ARG A 542 -9.15 20.07 2.07
N GLU A 543 -9.44 20.60 0.86
CA GLU A 543 -10.80 20.83 0.40
C GLU A 543 -11.61 19.53 0.34
N LYS A 544 -11.03 18.43 -0.20
CA LYS A 544 -11.67 17.10 -0.24
C LYS A 544 -11.96 16.54 1.14
N LEU A 545 -11.07 16.79 2.11
CA LEU A 545 -11.20 16.33 3.49
C LEU A 545 -12.04 17.26 4.36
N GLY A 546 -12.53 18.39 3.81
CA GLY A 546 -13.26 19.40 4.57
C GLY A 546 -12.43 20.12 5.64
N LEU A 547 -11.11 20.10 5.51
CA LEU A 547 -10.18 20.80 6.39
C LEU A 547 -10.07 22.27 5.96
N LYS A 548 -9.98 23.19 6.93
CA LYS A 548 -9.82 24.63 6.69
C LYS A 548 -8.36 25.00 6.55
#